data_4e42eb5c7b52ff2b8f93870d1b81f1ef
#
_entry.id   4e42eb5c7b52ff2b8f93870d1b81f1ef
#
_cell.length_a   1.000
_cell.length_b   1.000
_cell.length_c   1.000
_cell.angle_alpha   90.00
_cell.angle_beta   90.00
_cell.angle_gamma   90.00
#
_symmetry.space_group_name_H-M   'P 1'
#
loop_
_entity.id
_entity.type
_entity.pdbx_description
1 polymer ?
#
loop_
_entity_poly.entity_id
_entity_poly.type
_entity_poly.pdbx_seq_one_letter_code
_entity_poly.pdbx_strand_id
1 'polypeptide(L)'
;MAFIDSILRPPSYGWENEKGELIVPTSKQLWKEMFSRINIFKSSINWLSFASIAMIVCMLPFLYFFLFHYISIPLMIVYLVYAMIIMGTHGTIWFHRYCTHKSYRFSHPFWRILTQNLVIKTLPEEIYAISHHVHHAKSDLPGDPYNARGGFLYCMLAEFNHQRISLTLSEQEYQKAVNLFKHSGVSMNSYAQYKKWGSLATPFYTISLWLLNWAFWFTAFYLIGGFALVCTLFSAALIWFVGVRAFNYTGHGKGEEKHVDGVDFDRRNLSINQMRPGLFAGEWHNNHHLYPASARAGFLPHQLDLPWIYIYCMHKIGAVSWYHDSKKEFMKRYAAQLKKDEAQPIIGHSTQPSVSK
;
A
#
# COMPACT_ATOMS: atom_id res chain seq x y z
N MET A 1 4.44 9.85 -24.33
CA MET A 1 4.56 9.48 -22.91
C MET A 1 3.37 8.62 -22.54
N ALA A 2 3.55 7.50 -21.88
CA ALA A 2 2.41 6.71 -21.43
C ALA A 2 1.63 7.50 -20.36
N PHE A 3 0.31 7.38 -20.33
CA PHE A 3 -0.55 8.07 -19.35
C PHE A 3 -0.06 7.91 -17.91
N ILE A 4 0.44 6.71 -17.55
CA ILE A 4 0.92 6.40 -16.20
C ILE A 4 2.15 7.25 -15.82
N ASP A 5 2.95 7.69 -16.79
CA ASP A 5 4.15 8.50 -16.55
C ASP A 5 3.80 9.95 -16.15
N SER A 6 2.60 10.41 -16.51
CA SER A 6 2.13 11.79 -16.29
C SER A 6 1.14 11.93 -15.15
N ILE A 7 0.65 10.83 -14.58
CA ILE A 7 -0.44 10.87 -13.59
C ILE A 7 -0.03 11.50 -12.25
N LEU A 8 1.21 11.27 -11.80
CA LEU A 8 1.73 11.88 -10.58
C LEU A 8 2.59 13.10 -10.91
N ARG A 9 2.44 14.13 -10.09
CA ARG A 9 3.30 15.31 -10.16
C ARG A 9 4.67 14.99 -9.59
N PRO A 10 5.77 15.19 -10.35
CA PRO A 10 7.11 15.03 -9.84
C PRO A 10 7.35 15.88 -8.58
N PRO A 11 8.21 15.43 -7.65
CA PRO A 11 8.70 16.28 -6.57
C PRO A 11 9.55 17.43 -7.14
N SER A 12 9.79 18.46 -6.34
CA SER A 12 10.54 19.65 -6.80
C SER A 12 12.00 19.35 -7.20
N TYR A 13 12.55 18.24 -6.72
CA TYR A 13 13.89 17.78 -7.09
C TYR A 13 13.91 16.84 -8.32
N GLY A 14 12.73 16.49 -8.89
CA GLY A 14 12.60 15.58 -10.04
C GLY A 14 12.63 14.09 -9.68
N TRP A 15 12.32 13.24 -10.67
CA TRP A 15 12.43 11.78 -10.55
C TRP A 15 13.78 11.27 -11.02
N GLU A 16 14.31 11.88 -12.07
CA GLU A 16 15.52 11.45 -12.77
C GLU A 16 16.40 12.65 -13.14
N ASN A 17 17.70 12.40 -13.28
CA ASN A 17 18.66 13.36 -13.75
C ASN A 17 18.68 13.42 -15.30
N GLU A 18 19.55 14.24 -15.88
CA GLU A 18 19.72 14.38 -17.34
C GLU A 18 20.12 13.07 -18.05
N LYS A 19 20.66 12.10 -17.31
CA LYS A 19 21.04 10.79 -17.82
C LYS A 19 19.94 9.74 -17.68
N GLY A 20 18.76 10.11 -17.14
CA GLY A 20 17.67 9.17 -16.87
C GLY A 20 17.88 8.31 -15.62
N GLU A 21 18.85 8.66 -14.76
CA GLU A 21 19.09 7.92 -13.52
C GLU A 21 18.26 8.50 -12.37
N LEU A 22 17.86 7.62 -11.44
CA LEU A 22 17.10 8.02 -10.24
C LEU A 22 17.83 9.11 -9.45
N ILE A 23 17.14 10.20 -9.18
CA ILE A 23 17.60 11.19 -8.20
C ILE A 23 17.35 10.67 -6.81
N VAL A 24 18.40 10.42 -6.03
CA VAL A 24 18.34 10.11 -4.60
C VAL A 24 18.33 11.42 -3.82
N PRO A 25 17.17 11.85 -3.26
CA PRO A 25 17.08 13.15 -2.60
C PRO A 25 17.76 13.13 -1.23
N THR A 26 18.31 14.27 -0.84
CA THR A 26 18.77 14.48 0.53
C THR A 26 17.60 14.57 1.50
N SER A 27 17.82 14.27 2.79
CA SER A 27 16.79 14.41 3.83
C SER A 27 16.20 15.83 3.87
N LYS A 28 17.03 16.86 3.64
CA LYS A 28 16.59 18.26 3.59
C LYS A 28 15.61 18.51 2.44
N GLN A 29 15.86 17.93 1.26
CA GLN A 29 14.94 18.04 0.10
C GLN A 29 13.61 17.32 0.39
N LEU A 30 13.65 16.13 1.00
CA LEU A 30 12.45 15.38 1.38
C LEU A 30 11.57 16.16 2.36
N TRP A 31 12.14 16.68 3.44
CA TRP A 31 11.39 17.48 4.41
C TRP A 31 10.85 18.78 3.82
N LYS A 32 11.64 19.49 3.02
CA LYS A 32 11.21 20.70 2.32
C LYS A 32 10.01 20.42 1.41
N GLU A 33 10.07 19.34 0.64
CA GLU A 33 8.99 18.93 -0.25
C GLU A 33 7.73 18.58 0.56
N MET A 34 7.85 17.79 1.62
CA MET A 34 6.74 17.43 2.50
C MET A 34 6.05 18.68 3.06
N PHE A 35 6.80 19.59 3.69
CA PHE A 35 6.23 20.82 4.26
C PHE A 35 5.58 21.70 3.20
N SER A 36 6.12 21.75 1.99
CA SER A 36 5.49 22.47 0.88
C SER A 36 4.15 21.85 0.48
N ARG A 37 4.04 20.53 0.48
CA ARG A 37 2.86 19.79 0.02
C ARG A 37 1.75 19.64 1.06
N ILE A 38 2.06 19.78 2.35
CA ILE A 38 1.03 19.79 3.39
C ILE A 38 0.52 21.19 3.72
N ASN A 39 1.13 22.25 3.19
CA ASN A 39 0.73 23.64 3.51
C ASN A 39 -0.56 24.02 2.79
N ILE A 40 -1.70 23.80 3.46
CA ILE A 40 -3.04 24.14 2.95
C ILE A 40 -3.24 25.65 2.80
N PHE A 41 -2.54 26.49 3.59
CA PHE A 41 -2.62 27.94 3.50
C PHE A 41 -1.98 28.50 2.21
N LYS A 42 -1.02 27.75 1.65
CA LYS A 42 -0.41 28.09 0.37
C LYS A 42 -1.33 27.71 -0.81
N SER A 43 -2.05 26.62 -0.72
CA SER A 43 -2.94 26.16 -1.79
C SER A 43 -3.92 25.10 -1.30
N SER A 44 -5.19 25.24 -1.70
CA SER A 44 -6.24 24.24 -1.42
C SER A 44 -5.95 22.87 -2.01
N ILE A 45 -5.12 22.76 -3.06
CA ILE A 45 -4.71 21.47 -3.63
C ILE A 45 -3.86 20.63 -2.68
N ASN A 46 -3.39 21.20 -1.59
CA ASN A 46 -2.62 20.51 -0.54
C ASN A 46 -3.52 19.78 0.48
N TRP A 47 -4.85 19.92 0.35
CA TRP A 47 -5.80 19.45 1.37
C TRP A 47 -5.63 17.95 1.71
N LEU A 48 -5.38 17.10 0.70
CA LEU A 48 -5.32 15.65 0.90
C LEU A 48 -4.09 15.24 1.73
N SER A 49 -2.92 15.81 1.40
CA SER A 49 -1.69 15.60 2.18
C SER A 49 -1.81 16.21 3.58
N PHE A 50 -2.43 17.40 3.70
CA PHE A 50 -2.70 18.02 5.00
C PHE A 50 -3.63 17.16 5.85
N ALA A 51 -4.74 16.68 5.28
CA ALA A 51 -5.69 15.83 5.99
C ALA A 51 -5.03 14.52 6.48
N SER A 52 -4.15 13.92 5.68
CA SER A 52 -3.39 12.73 6.10
C SER A 52 -2.47 12.99 7.29
N ILE A 53 -1.78 14.13 7.33
CA ILE A 53 -0.98 14.54 8.51
C ILE A 53 -1.88 14.85 9.70
N ALA A 54 -2.97 15.59 9.50
CA ALA A 54 -3.90 15.93 10.56
C ALA A 54 -4.47 14.67 11.25
N MET A 55 -4.80 13.64 10.47
CA MET A 55 -5.22 12.34 11.04
C MET A 55 -4.16 11.72 11.94
N ILE A 56 -2.90 11.71 11.52
CA ILE A 56 -1.80 11.19 12.34
C ILE A 56 -1.71 11.99 13.66
N VAL A 57 -1.73 13.32 13.56
CA VAL A 57 -1.66 14.19 14.74
C VAL A 57 -2.83 13.94 15.68
N CYS A 58 -4.05 13.77 15.16
CA CYS A 58 -5.23 13.44 15.96
C CYS A 58 -5.16 12.04 16.63
N MET A 59 -4.34 11.13 16.13
CA MET A 59 -4.12 9.82 16.75
C MET A 59 -3.06 9.83 17.85
N LEU A 60 -2.14 10.81 17.87
CA LEU A 60 -1.04 10.88 18.86
C LEU A 60 -1.53 10.92 20.32
N PRO A 61 -2.62 11.62 20.70
CA PRO A 61 -3.14 11.57 22.06
C PRO A 61 -3.51 10.15 22.51
N PHE A 62 -4.11 9.34 21.63
CA PHE A 62 -4.45 7.95 21.96
C PHE A 62 -3.20 7.12 22.20
N LEU A 63 -2.15 7.31 21.40
CA LEU A 63 -0.86 6.65 21.61
C LEU A 63 -0.24 7.08 22.95
N TYR A 64 -0.28 8.37 23.29
CA TYR A 64 0.21 8.87 24.57
C TYR A 64 -0.52 8.19 25.74
N PHE A 65 -1.87 8.21 25.75
CA PHE A 65 -2.64 7.57 26.82
C PHE A 65 -2.41 6.05 26.88
N PHE A 66 -2.32 5.38 25.74
CA PHE A 66 -2.01 3.96 25.70
C PHE A 66 -0.66 3.67 26.37
N LEU A 67 0.41 4.36 25.98
CA LEU A 67 1.78 4.09 26.45
C LEU A 67 1.99 4.48 27.93
N PHE A 68 1.37 5.56 28.39
CA PHE A 68 1.67 6.10 29.71
C PHE A 68 0.60 5.83 30.78
N HIS A 69 -0.61 5.39 30.37
CA HIS A 69 -1.70 5.16 31.33
C HIS A 69 -2.32 3.76 31.24
N TYR A 70 -2.32 3.13 30.06
CA TYR A 70 -3.07 1.89 29.86
C TYR A 70 -2.22 0.69 29.43
N ILE A 71 -0.91 0.84 29.25
CA ILE A 71 -0.06 -0.24 28.80
C ILE A 71 -0.14 -1.44 29.76
N SER A 72 -0.44 -2.61 29.22
CA SER A 72 -0.47 -3.89 29.93
C SER A 72 -0.24 -5.01 28.93
N ILE A 73 0.19 -6.19 29.41
CA ILE A 73 0.43 -7.32 28.51
C ILE A 73 -0.83 -7.69 27.69
N PRO A 74 -2.04 -7.82 28.26
CA PRO A 74 -3.23 -8.11 27.46
C PRO A 74 -3.52 -7.04 26.40
N LEU A 75 -3.45 -5.75 26.75
CA LEU A 75 -3.71 -4.67 25.80
C LEU A 75 -2.60 -4.57 24.75
N MET A 76 -1.35 -4.92 25.06
CA MET A 76 -0.29 -5.00 24.07
C MET A 76 -0.54 -6.12 23.05
N ILE A 77 -1.04 -7.27 23.49
CA ILE A 77 -1.44 -8.36 22.59
C ILE A 77 -2.59 -7.88 21.68
N VAL A 78 -3.61 -7.25 22.24
CA VAL A 78 -4.75 -6.69 21.48
C VAL A 78 -4.27 -5.66 20.47
N TYR A 79 -3.36 -4.77 20.86
CA TYR A 79 -2.73 -3.77 20.01
C TYR A 79 -2.04 -4.40 18.79
N LEU A 80 -1.17 -5.40 19.01
CA LEU A 80 -0.44 -6.07 17.93
C LEU A 80 -1.39 -6.85 17.00
N VAL A 81 -2.34 -7.59 17.58
CA VAL A 81 -3.32 -8.35 16.80
C VAL A 81 -4.17 -7.41 15.93
N TYR A 82 -4.64 -6.29 16.49
CA TYR A 82 -5.45 -5.35 15.72
C TYR A 82 -4.66 -4.63 14.63
N ALA A 83 -3.40 -4.28 14.86
CA ALA A 83 -2.52 -3.76 13.82
C ALA A 83 -2.38 -4.75 12.64
N MET A 84 -2.25 -6.05 12.93
CA MET A 84 -2.24 -7.11 11.91
C MET A 84 -3.58 -7.22 11.17
N ILE A 85 -4.71 -7.13 11.89
CA ILE A 85 -6.05 -7.12 11.29
C ILE A 85 -6.19 -5.95 10.31
N ILE A 86 -5.74 -4.75 10.67
CA ILE A 86 -5.77 -3.60 9.76
C ILE A 86 -4.92 -3.85 8.52
N MET A 87 -3.72 -4.41 8.66
CA MET A 87 -2.86 -4.75 7.52
C MET A 87 -3.54 -5.74 6.55
N GLY A 88 -4.11 -6.80 7.08
CA GLY A 88 -4.79 -7.81 6.26
C GLY A 88 -6.06 -7.26 5.61
N THR A 89 -6.89 -6.54 6.36
CA THR A 89 -8.20 -6.05 5.89
C THR A 89 -8.08 -4.78 5.05
N HIS A 90 -7.72 -3.64 5.65
CA HIS A 90 -7.61 -2.38 4.92
C HIS A 90 -6.43 -2.38 3.97
N GLY A 91 -5.24 -2.76 4.45
CA GLY A 91 -4.03 -2.75 3.63
C GLY A 91 -4.18 -3.65 2.41
N THR A 92 -4.37 -4.95 2.63
CA THR A 92 -4.31 -5.93 1.54
C THR A 92 -5.65 -6.16 0.86
N ILE A 93 -6.74 -6.40 1.60
CA ILE A 93 -8.02 -6.74 1.00
C ILE A 93 -8.64 -5.53 0.32
N TRP A 94 -8.73 -4.39 1.03
CA TRP A 94 -9.43 -3.20 0.54
C TRP A 94 -8.57 -2.38 -0.42
N PHE A 95 -7.48 -1.75 0.06
CA PHE A 95 -6.69 -0.84 -0.77
C PHE A 95 -5.96 -1.54 -1.90
N HIS A 96 -5.30 -2.65 -1.60
CA HIS A 96 -4.42 -3.32 -2.53
C HIS A 96 -5.20 -4.17 -3.54
N ARG A 97 -5.87 -5.23 -3.09
CA ARG A 97 -6.52 -6.19 -4.00
C ARG A 97 -7.81 -5.67 -4.63
N TYR A 98 -8.59 -4.84 -3.89
CA TYR A 98 -9.83 -4.29 -4.44
C TYR A 98 -9.63 -2.95 -5.13
N CYS A 99 -9.23 -1.89 -4.39
CA CYS A 99 -9.18 -0.53 -4.94
C CYS A 99 -8.14 -0.39 -6.06
N THR A 100 -6.98 -1.04 -5.94
CA THR A 100 -5.93 -0.94 -6.95
C THR A 100 -6.09 -2.00 -8.04
N HIS A 101 -5.98 -3.28 -7.68
CA HIS A 101 -5.84 -4.35 -8.67
C HIS A 101 -7.17 -4.91 -9.19
N LYS A 102 -8.31 -4.52 -8.62
CA LYS A 102 -9.63 -5.03 -9.04
C LYS A 102 -9.68 -6.57 -9.07
N SER A 103 -8.92 -7.21 -8.17
CA SER A 103 -8.71 -8.66 -8.15
C SER A 103 -9.97 -9.45 -7.86
N TYR A 104 -11.01 -8.79 -7.35
CA TYR A 104 -12.31 -9.39 -7.09
C TYR A 104 -13.44 -8.35 -7.19
N ARG A 105 -14.69 -8.81 -7.21
CA ARG A 105 -15.89 -7.96 -7.32
C ARG A 105 -16.90 -8.36 -6.25
N PHE A 106 -17.40 -7.37 -5.51
CA PHE A 106 -18.53 -7.58 -4.60
C PHE A 106 -19.83 -7.83 -5.37
N SER A 107 -20.70 -8.67 -4.82
CA SER A 107 -22.03 -8.96 -5.37
C SER A 107 -23.03 -7.82 -5.14
N HIS A 108 -22.86 -7.06 -4.04
CA HIS A 108 -23.74 -5.98 -3.64
C HIS A 108 -22.98 -4.83 -2.98
N PRO A 109 -23.40 -3.55 -3.14
CA PRO A 109 -22.75 -2.40 -2.51
C PRO A 109 -22.62 -2.49 -0.98
N PHE A 110 -23.53 -3.18 -0.30
CA PHE A 110 -23.46 -3.44 1.14
C PHE A 110 -22.12 -4.07 1.54
N TRP A 111 -21.71 -5.14 0.87
CA TRP A 111 -20.45 -5.85 1.17
C TRP A 111 -19.23 -4.99 0.91
N ARG A 112 -19.31 -4.15 -0.11
CA ARG A 112 -18.27 -3.17 -0.41
C ARG A 112 -18.14 -2.14 0.73
N ILE A 113 -19.27 -1.53 1.14
CA ILE A 113 -19.28 -0.53 2.23
C ILE A 113 -18.83 -1.16 3.54
N LEU A 114 -19.28 -2.38 3.84
CA LEU A 114 -18.85 -3.12 5.02
C LEU A 114 -17.33 -3.31 5.02
N THR A 115 -16.76 -3.84 3.92
CA THR A 115 -15.32 -4.08 3.79
C THR A 115 -14.52 -2.77 3.85
N GLN A 116 -15.02 -1.70 3.26
CA GLN A 116 -14.43 -0.37 3.33
C GLN A 116 -14.31 0.19 4.75
N ASN A 117 -15.15 -0.26 5.67
CA ASN A 117 -15.27 0.26 7.04
C ASN A 117 -15.01 -0.78 8.14
N LEU A 118 -14.42 -1.94 7.81
CA LEU A 118 -14.15 -3.02 8.76
C LEU A 118 -13.24 -2.63 9.93
N VAL A 119 -12.40 -1.63 9.74
CA VAL A 119 -11.42 -1.17 10.73
C VAL A 119 -11.32 0.36 10.70
N ILE A 120 -10.57 0.94 11.64
CA ILE A 120 -10.26 2.36 11.67
C ILE A 120 -9.56 2.77 10.38
N LYS A 121 -10.08 3.80 9.70
CA LYS A 121 -9.47 4.37 8.50
C LYS A 121 -8.26 5.24 8.85
N THR A 122 -7.18 5.05 8.10
CA THR A 122 -5.91 5.77 8.32
C THR A 122 -5.36 6.42 7.06
N LEU A 123 -5.89 6.07 5.88
CA LEU A 123 -5.36 6.50 4.60
C LEU A 123 -6.51 6.72 3.60
N PRO A 124 -6.46 7.76 2.75
CA PRO A 124 -7.39 7.91 1.63
C PRO A 124 -7.16 6.86 0.55
N GLU A 125 -8.23 6.32 0.01
CA GLU A 125 -8.21 5.33 -1.06
C GLU A 125 -7.43 5.82 -2.30
N GLU A 126 -7.60 7.11 -2.65
CA GLU A 126 -6.93 7.72 -3.80
C GLU A 126 -5.41 7.66 -3.69
N ILE A 127 -4.87 8.06 -2.52
CA ILE A 127 -3.42 8.08 -2.30
C ILE A 127 -2.85 6.70 -2.55
N TYR A 128 -3.44 5.68 -1.94
CA TYR A 128 -2.96 4.31 -2.09
C TYR A 128 -3.11 3.81 -3.53
N ALA A 129 -4.33 3.84 -4.07
CA ALA A 129 -4.63 3.20 -5.34
C ALA A 129 -3.83 3.79 -6.51
N ILE A 130 -3.78 5.12 -6.62
CA ILE A 130 -3.09 5.76 -7.76
C ILE A 130 -1.59 5.58 -7.68
N SER A 131 -1.00 5.79 -6.51
CA SER A 131 0.45 5.61 -6.35
C SER A 131 0.88 4.18 -6.57
N HIS A 132 0.06 3.22 -6.15
CA HIS A 132 0.36 1.80 -6.31
C HIS A 132 0.26 1.35 -7.77
N HIS A 133 -0.64 1.93 -8.56
CA HIS A 133 -0.64 1.74 -10.02
C HIS A 133 0.66 2.24 -10.67
N VAL A 134 1.14 3.42 -10.25
CA VAL A 134 2.41 3.97 -10.76
C VAL A 134 3.58 3.09 -10.32
N HIS A 135 3.58 2.64 -9.06
CA HIS A 135 4.59 1.74 -8.53
C HIS A 135 4.71 0.45 -9.35
N HIS A 136 3.59 -0.23 -9.65
CA HIS A 136 3.63 -1.43 -10.50
C HIS A 136 4.13 -1.17 -11.92
N ALA A 137 3.83 0.00 -12.48
CA ALA A 137 4.29 0.37 -13.81
C ALA A 137 5.76 0.80 -13.85
N LYS A 138 6.31 1.24 -12.74
CA LYS A 138 7.65 1.84 -12.60
C LYS A 138 8.50 1.15 -11.53
N SER A 139 8.13 -0.03 -11.05
CA SER A 139 8.78 -0.68 -9.91
C SER A 139 10.30 -0.58 -9.98
N ASP A 140 10.88 0.03 -8.95
CA ASP A 140 12.32 0.27 -8.79
C ASP A 140 13.00 1.13 -9.88
N LEU A 141 12.22 1.77 -10.77
CA LEU A 141 12.68 2.72 -11.79
C LEU A 141 12.43 4.18 -11.36
N PRO A 142 13.06 5.17 -12.05
CA PRO A 142 12.70 6.57 -11.87
C PRO A 142 11.20 6.82 -12.10
N GLY A 143 10.58 7.59 -11.22
CA GLY A 143 9.13 7.82 -11.23
C GLY A 143 8.32 6.88 -10.34
N ASP A 144 8.93 5.83 -9.78
CA ASP A 144 8.31 5.01 -8.75
C ASP A 144 8.23 5.78 -7.42
N PRO A 145 7.00 6.06 -6.90
CA PRO A 145 6.84 6.82 -5.66
C PRO A 145 7.36 6.07 -4.41
N TYR A 146 7.57 4.78 -4.51
CA TYR A 146 8.05 3.92 -3.42
C TYR A 146 9.44 3.34 -3.65
N ASN A 147 10.16 3.83 -4.65
CA ASN A 147 11.46 3.29 -5.02
C ASN A 147 12.40 3.16 -3.82
N ALA A 148 12.72 1.92 -3.44
CA ALA A 148 13.55 1.63 -2.28
C ALA A 148 14.99 2.15 -2.43
N ARG A 149 15.48 2.35 -3.66
CA ARG A 149 16.78 2.95 -3.95
C ARG A 149 16.86 4.42 -3.55
N GLY A 150 15.71 5.10 -3.40
CA GLY A 150 15.62 6.44 -2.83
C GLY A 150 15.90 6.50 -1.32
N GLY A 151 15.97 5.34 -0.66
CA GLY A 151 16.26 5.18 0.77
C GLY A 151 15.02 5.12 1.66
N PHE A 152 15.25 4.76 2.93
CA PHE A 152 14.17 4.57 3.90
C PHE A 152 13.27 5.80 4.08
N LEU A 153 13.87 6.99 4.23
CA LEU A 153 13.11 8.23 4.43
C LEU A 153 12.29 8.61 3.19
N TYR A 154 12.81 8.31 2.00
CA TYR A 154 12.08 8.49 0.73
C TYR A 154 10.78 7.68 0.75
N CYS A 155 10.85 6.38 1.04
CA CYS A 155 9.68 5.51 1.13
C CYS A 155 8.74 5.91 2.27
N MET A 156 9.29 6.28 3.43
CA MET A 156 8.51 6.69 4.61
C MET A 156 7.70 7.96 4.36
N LEU A 157 8.20 8.91 3.59
CA LEU A 157 7.53 10.17 3.26
C LEU A 157 6.83 10.16 1.90
N ALA A 158 6.80 9.03 1.20
CA ALA A 158 6.28 8.90 -0.16
C ALA A 158 4.89 9.51 -0.32
N GLU A 159 3.95 9.19 0.58
CA GLU A 159 2.56 9.65 0.50
C GLU A 159 2.40 11.18 0.64
N PHE A 160 3.38 11.86 1.20
CA PHE A 160 3.37 13.32 1.31
C PHE A 160 4.12 13.98 0.15
N ASN A 161 5.13 13.31 -0.39
CA ASN A 161 6.06 13.90 -1.35
C ASN A 161 5.76 13.52 -2.80
N HIS A 162 5.28 12.28 -3.05
CA HIS A 162 5.30 11.70 -4.38
C HIS A 162 3.92 11.33 -4.95
N GLN A 163 2.86 11.43 -4.15
CA GLN A 163 1.56 10.86 -4.52
C GLN A 163 0.52 11.89 -4.94
N ARG A 164 0.97 13.05 -5.36
CA ARG A 164 0.04 14.08 -5.83
C ARG A 164 -0.29 13.88 -7.30
N ILE A 165 -1.58 13.89 -7.61
CA ILE A 165 -2.06 13.90 -8.98
C ILE A 165 -1.53 15.15 -9.73
N SER A 166 -1.05 14.95 -10.95
CA SER A 166 -0.64 16.04 -11.81
C SER A 166 -1.83 16.93 -12.19
N LEU A 167 -1.70 18.24 -12.07
CA LEU A 167 -2.72 19.19 -12.49
C LEU A 167 -2.74 19.46 -13.99
N THR A 168 -1.78 18.91 -14.72
CA THR A 168 -1.64 19.11 -16.18
C THR A 168 -2.41 18.08 -17.01
N LEU A 169 -3.06 17.11 -16.37
CA LEU A 169 -3.85 16.11 -17.09
C LEU A 169 -4.93 16.78 -17.94
N SER A 170 -5.03 16.36 -19.19
CA SER A 170 -6.18 16.64 -20.04
C SER A 170 -7.45 16.00 -19.47
N GLU A 171 -8.62 16.40 -19.94
CA GLU A 171 -9.87 15.80 -19.48
C GLU A 171 -9.93 14.29 -19.77
N GLN A 172 -9.41 13.87 -20.94
CA GLN A 172 -9.33 12.45 -21.27
C GLN A 172 -8.41 11.67 -20.33
N GLU A 173 -7.25 12.20 -19.97
CA GLU A 173 -6.33 11.58 -19.02
C GLU A 173 -6.93 11.56 -17.61
N TYR A 174 -7.63 12.63 -17.22
CA TYR A 174 -8.38 12.67 -15.97
C TYR A 174 -9.43 11.55 -15.91
N GLN A 175 -10.20 11.33 -16.99
CA GLN A 175 -11.15 10.23 -17.04
C GLN A 175 -10.47 8.86 -16.94
N LYS A 176 -9.30 8.69 -17.54
CA LYS A 176 -8.48 7.47 -17.35
C LYS A 176 -8.10 7.29 -15.87
N ALA A 177 -7.65 8.35 -15.20
CA ALA A 177 -7.31 8.31 -13.78
C ALA A 177 -8.52 7.94 -12.91
N VAL A 178 -9.69 8.55 -13.15
CA VAL A 178 -10.95 8.20 -12.49
C VAL A 178 -11.29 6.72 -12.69
N ASN A 179 -11.12 6.19 -13.91
CA ASN A 179 -11.41 4.80 -14.24
C ASN A 179 -10.50 3.79 -13.51
N LEU A 180 -9.31 4.20 -13.06
CA LEU A 180 -8.46 3.30 -12.27
C LEU A 180 -9.14 2.89 -10.97
N PHE A 181 -9.93 3.80 -10.35
CA PHE A 181 -10.35 3.54 -8.99
C PHE A 181 -11.85 3.84 -8.67
N LYS A 182 -12.67 4.33 -9.63
CA LYS A 182 -14.10 4.63 -9.42
C LYS A 182 -14.93 3.46 -8.89
N HIS A 183 -14.51 2.20 -9.17
CA HIS A 183 -15.19 1.00 -8.68
C HIS A 183 -15.15 0.87 -7.15
N SER A 184 -14.23 1.56 -6.47
CA SER A 184 -14.18 1.65 -5.00
C SER A 184 -15.43 2.31 -4.40
N GLY A 185 -16.20 3.04 -5.22
CA GLY A 185 -17.40 3.77 -4.79
C GLY A 185 -17.11 5.06 -4.01
N VAL A 186 -15.88 5.52 -4.04
CA VAL A 186 -15.50 6.85 -3.57
C VAL A 186 -16.12 7.90 -4.48
N SER A 187 -16.65 8.98 -3.90
CA SER A 187 -17.22 10.08 -4.67
C SER A 187 -16.12 10.83 -5.42
N MET A 188 -16.27 10.96 -6.73
CA MET A 188 -15.28 11.57 -7.61
C MET A 188 -15.59 13.03 -7.89
N ASN A 189 -14.55 13.84 -7.96
CA ASN A 189 -14.63 15.20 -8.47
C ASN A 189 -15.01 15.22 -9.96
N SER A 190 -15.67 16.29 -10.42
CA SER A 190 -15.69 16.62 -11.84
C SER A 190 -14.30 17.12 -12.28
N TYR A 191 -14.04 17.21 -13.59
CA TYR A 191 -12.77 17.73 -14.10
C TYR A 191 -12.48 19.17 -13.56
N ALA A 192 -13.49 20.03 -13.51
CA ALA A 192 -13.36 21.36 -12.95
C ALA A 192 -13.02 21.35 -11.43
N GLN A 193 -13.65 20.47 -10.68
CA GLN A 193 -13.36 20.28 -9.25
C GLN A 193 -11.95 19.70 -9.03
N TYR A 194 -11.53 18.75 -9.87
CA TYR A 194 -10.16 18.23 -9.84
C TYR A 194 -9.12 19.36 -10.05
N LYS A 195 -9.33 20.26 -11.01
CA LYS A 195 -8.44 21.42 -11.22
C LYS A 195 -8.37 22.33 -9.97
N LYS A 196 -9.47 22.44 -9.22
CA LYS A 196 -9.54 23.24 -7.98
C LYS A 196 -8.87 22.52 -6.80
N TRP A 197 -9.13 21.22 -6.62
CA TRP A 197 -8.75 20.48 -5.42
C TRP A 197 -7.49 19.62 -5.59
N GLY A 198 -7.03 19.37 -6.81
CA GLY A 198 -5.86 18.55 -7.07
C GLY A 198 -6.03 17.09 -6.68
N SER A 199 -7.26 16.57 -6.62
CA SER A 199 -7.59 15.21 -6.22
C SER A 199 -8.70 14.63 -7.08
N LEU A 200 -8.74 13.29 -7.21
CA LEU A 200 -9.84 12.58 -7.87
C LEU A 200 -11.06 12.50 -6.94
N ALA A 201 -10.84 12.20 -5.67
CA ALA A 201 -11.88 12.11 -4.65
C ALA A 201 -12.34 13.49 -4.19
N THR A 202 -13.64 13.62 -3.88
CA THR A 202 -14.19 14.87 -3.33
C THR A 202 -13.75 15.05 -1.88
N PRO A 203 -13.25 16.25 -1.50
CA PRO A 203 -12.79 16.51 -0.13
C PRO A 203 -13.85 16.24 0.93
N PHE A 204 -15.06 16.75 0.72
CA PHE A 204 -16.16 16.58 1.67
C PHE A 204 -16.49 15.11 1.92
N TYR A 205 -16.60 14.29 0.87
CA TYR A 205 -16.87 12.86 1.02
C TYR A 205 -15.77 12.17 1.81
N THR A 206 -14.51 12.41 1.46
CA THR A 206 -13.35 11.76 2.10
C THR A 206 -13.29 12.08 3.59
N ILE A 207 -13.40 13.36 3.95
CA ILE A 207 -13.34 13.81 5.35
C ILE A 207 -14.54 13.28 6.14
N SER A 208 -15.75 13.38 5.58
CA SER A 208 -16.97 12.89 6.26
C SER A 208 -16.91 11.38 6.50
N LEU A 209 -16.44 10.61 5.53
CA LEU A 209 -16.30 9.16 5.69
C LEU A 209 -15.29 8.80 6.78
N TRP A 210 -14.20 9.54 6.91
CA TRP A 210 -13.24 9.33 7.99
C TRP A 210 -13.84 9.65 9.36
N LEU A 211 -14.46 10.79 9.50
CA LEU A 211 -15.07 11.20 10.77
C LEU A 211 -16.16 10.23 11.21
N LEU A 212 -17.00 9.76 10.29
CA LEU A 212 -18.04 8.76 10.58
C LEU A 212 -17.44 7.41 10.97
N ASN A 213 -16.41 6.95 10.26
CA ASN A 213 -15.71 5.72 10.59
C ASN A 213 -15.05 5.81 11.97
N TRP A 214 -14.37 6.92 12.28
CA TRP A 214 -13.74 7.12 13.58
C TRP A 214 -14.76 7.22 14.71
N ALA A 215 -15.85 7.98 14.51
CA ALA A 215 -16.92 8.08 15.49
C ALA A 215 -17.54 6.72 15.80
N PHE A 216 -17.81 5.92 14.75
CA PHE A 216 -18.33 4.57 14.90
C PHE A 216 -17.39 3.67 15.71
N TRP A 217 -16.11 3.58 15.31
CA TRP A 217 -15.15 2.70 15.99
C TRP A 217 -14.79 3.21 17.39
N PHE A 218 -14.69 4.52 17.58
CA PHE A 218 -14.52 5.09 18.93
C PHE A 218 -15.66 4.66 19.86
N THR A 219 -16.90 4.84 19.43
CA THR A 219 -18.08 4.46 20.21
C THR A 219 -18.12 2.96 20.47
N ALA A 220 -17.92 2.14 19.44
CA ALA A 220 -17.93 0.69 19.58
C ALA A 220 -16.88 0.21 20.59
N PHE A 221 -15.64 0.67 20.47
CA PHE A 221 -14.58 0.26 21.38
C PHE A 221 -14.75 0.82 22.79
N TYR A 222 -15.30 2.03 22.92
CA TYR A 222 -15.62 2.58 24.22
C TYR A 222 -16.69 1.77 24.95
N LEU A 223 -17.73 1.33 24.26
CA LEU A 223 -18.77 0.47 24.83
C LEU A 223 -18.28 -0.93 25.19
N ILE A 224 -17.29 -1.47 24.48
CA ILE A 224 -16.75 -2.81 24.72
C ILE A 224 -15.73 -2.83 25.87
N GLY A 225 -14.80 -1.87 25.92
CA GLY A 225 -13.66 -1.90 26.83
C GLY A 225 -13.22 -0.52 27.34
N GLY A 226 -14.11 0.47 27.29
CA GLY A 226 -13.84 1.82 27.79
C GLY A 226 -12.75 2.55 27.03
N PHE A 227 -12.29 3.65 27.60
CA PHE A 227 -11.29 4.51 26.96
C PHE A 227 -9.93 3.82 26.79
N ALA A 228 -9.60 2.85 27.64
CA ALA A 228 -8.37 2.06 27.51
C ALA A 228 -8.33 1.28 26.19
N LEU A 229 -9.43 0.63 25.80
CA LEU A 229 -9.53 -0.10 24.53
C LEU A 229 -9.50 0.86 23.34
N VAL A 230 -10.18 2.00 23.43
CA VAL A 230 -10.09 3.06 22.39
C VAL A 230 -8.63 3.47 22.16
N CYS A 231 -7.91 3.83 23.23
CA CYS A 231 -6.52 4.23 23.13
C CYS A 231 -5.65 3.13 22.51
N THR A 232 -5.85 1.88 22.91
CA THR A 232 -5.13 0.73 22.37
C THR A 232 -5.33 0.57 20.87
N LEU A 233 -6.59 0.59 20.39
CA LEU A 233 -6.91 0.27 19.00
C LEU A 233 -6.66 1.44 18.05
N PHE A 234 -6.86 2.69 18.47
CA PHE A 234 -6.43 3.86 17.68
C PHE A 234 -4.91 3.96 17.58
N SER A 235 -4.18 3.60 18.64
CA SER A 235 -2.71 3.51 18.60
C SER A 235 -2.22 2.41 17.66
N ALA A 236 -2.90 1.26 17.63
CA ALA A 236 -2.60 0.18 16.71
C ALA A 236 -2.78 0.61 15.24
N ALA A 237 -3.81 1.43 14.96
CA ALA A 237 -4.01 2.00 13.63
C ALA A 237 -2.86 2.95 13.22
N LEU A 238 -2.34 3.73 14.15
CA LEU A 238 -1.18 4.59 13.91
C LEU A 238 0.09 3.79 13.59
N ILE A 239 0.36 2.72 14.32
CA ILE A 239 1.54 1.87 14.09
C ILE A 239 1.45 1.13 12.75
N TRP A 240 0.27 0.67 12.36
CA TRP A 240 0.07 0.09 11.04
C TRP A 240 0.45 1.07 9.92
N PHE A 241 0.03 2.33 10.07
CA PHE A 241 0.35 3.38 9.12
C PHE A 241 1.87 3.60 8.95
N VAL A 242 2.65 3.48 10.03
CA VAL A 242 4.11 3.49 9.96
C VAL A 242 4.64 2.22 9.30
N GLY A 243 4.05 1.07 9.64
CA GLY A 243 4.46 -0.24 9.14
C GLY A 243 4.31 -0.39 7.63
N VAL A 244 3.21 0.07 7.04
CA VAL A 244 2.98 -0.03 5.58
C VAL A 244 4.00 0.79 4.79
N ARG A 245 4.47 1.90 5.33
CA ARG A 245 5.50 2.74 4.70
C ARG A 245 6.88 2.12 4.81
N ALA A 246 7.22 1.57 5.97
CA ALA A 246 8.45 0.81 6.15
C ALA A 246 8.49 -0.42 5.23
N PHE A 247 7.33 -1.04 4.96
CA PHE A 247 7.23 -2.17 4.04
C PHE A 247 7.68 -1.82 2.62
N ASN A 248 7.36 -0.64 2.10
CA ASN A 248 7.79 -0.22 0.77
C ASN A 248 9.33 -0.27 0.61
N TYR A 249 10.05 0.04 1.66
CA TYR A 249 11.52 -0.05 1.66
C TYR A 249 12.01 -1.49 1.83
N THR A 250 11.48 -2.21 2.81
CA THR A 250 11.94 -3.56 3.13
C THR A 250 11.47 -4.61 2.13
N GLY A 251 10.24 -4.47 1.62
CA GLY A 251 9.64 -5.37 0.63
C GLY A 251 10.36 -5.37 -0.72
N HIS A 252 11.08 -4.28 -1.03
CA HIS A 252 11.93 -4.14 -2.21
C HIS A 252 13.43 -4.27 -1.89
N GLY A 253 13.77 -5.14 -0.95
CA GLY A 253 15.16 -5.52 -0.69
C GLY A 253 16.05 -4.38 -0.17
N LYS A 254 15.45 -3.30 0.40
CA LYS A 254 16.15 -2.10 0.90
C LYS A 254 16.93 -1.35 -0.18
N GLY A 255 16.48 -1.44 -1.43
CA GLY A 255 17.11 -0.78 -2.58
C GLY A 255 18.27 -1.56 -3.21
N GLU A 256 18.54 -2.78 -2.76
CA GLU A 256 19.45 -3.67 -3.45
C GLU A 256 18.75 -4.35 -4.64
N GLU A 257 19.45 -4.50 -5.75
CA GLU A 257 18.95 -5.24 -6.91
C GLU A 257 18.94 -6.74 -6.60
N LYS A 258 17.80 -7.23 -6.15
CA LYS A 258 17.58 -8.64 -5.85
C LYS A 258 16.43 -9.23 -6.63
N HIS A 259 15.68 -8.37 -7.34
CA HIS A 259 14.54 -8.77 -8.12
C HIS A 259 14.86 -8.74 -9.61
N VAL A 260 14.64 -9.88 -10.27
CA VAL A 260 14.68 -9.98 -11.72
C VAL A 260 13.34 -10.56 -12.18
N ASP A 261 12.57 -9.80 -12.92
CA ASP A 261 11.26 -10.20 -13.41
C ASP A 261 11.31 -11.51 -14.17
N GLY A 262 10.44 -12.43 -13.78
CA GLY A 262 10.36 -13.76 -14.37
C GLY A 262 11.43 -14.75 -13.91
N VAL A 263 12.37 -14.34 -13.05
CA VAL A 263 13.40 -15.21 -12.47
C VAL A 263 13.14 -15.44 -10.99
N ASP A 264 12.81 -14.38 -10.23
CA ASP A 264 12.63 -14.45 -8.78
C ASP A 264 11.22 -14.89 -8.33
N PHE A 265 10.49 -15.59 -9.16
CA PHE A 265 9.21 -16.13 -8.72
C PHE A 265 9.38 -17.39 -7.87
N ASP A 266 10.56 -17.96 -7.84
CA ASP A 266 10.93 -19.05 -6.99
C ASP A 266 11.10 -18.57 -5.53
N ARG A 267 10.85 -19.44 -4.60
CA ARG A 267 10.89 -19.20 -3.17
C ARG A 267 12.27 -18.95 -2.57
N ARG A 268 13.35 -19.17 -3.33
CA ARG A 268 14.72 -19.06 -2.84
C ARG A 268 15.14 -17.61 -2.64
N ASN A 269 14.71 -16.75 -3.53
CA ASN A 269 14.94 -15.32 -3.36
C ASN A 269 13.83 -14.71 -2.51
N LEU A 270 14.14 -14.49 -1.25
CA LEU A 270 13.19 -13.94 -0.28
C LEU A 270 13.33 -12.44 -0.12
N SER A 271 14.17 -11.80 -0.89
CA SER A 271 14.38 -10.35 -0.79
C SER A 271 13.13 -9.52 -1.07
N ILE A 272 12.19 -10.09 -1.85
CA ILE A 272 10.93 -9.45 -2.19
C ILE A 272 9.74 -10.04 -1.44
N ASN A 273 9.85 -11.25 -0.90
CA ASN A 273 8.86 -11.86 -0.01
C ASN A 273 9.38 -11.82 1.42
N GLN A 274 9.40 -10.67 2.03
CA GLN A 274 10.19 -10.39 3.22
C GLN A 274 9.59 -10.90 4.52
N MET A 275 8.30 -10.82 4.65
CA MET A 275 7.63 -11.10 5.90
C MET A 275 7.15 -12.54 5.94
N ARG A 276 7.64 -13.29 6.88
CA ARG A 276 7.30 -14.69 7.11
C ARG A 276 6.66 -14.88 8.47
N PRO A 277 5.70 -15.75 8.55
CA PRO A 277 4.81 -16.29 7.51
C PRO A 277 3.90 -15.22 6.95
N GLY A 278 3.14 -15.49 5.90
CA GLY A 278 2.15 -14.62 5.28
C GLY A 278 0.94 -14.29 6.17
N LEU A 279 1.19 -13.91 7.42
CA LEU A 279 0.16 -13.59 8.41
C LEU A 279 -0.31 -12.14 8.34
N PHE A 280 0.49 -11.27 7.78
CA PHE A 280 0.23 -9.83 7.80
C PHE A 280 -0.36 -9.35 6.49
N ALA A 281 0.47 -8.98 5.57
CA ALA A 281 0.08 -8.58 4.23
C ALA A 281 1.33 -8.39 3.36
N GLY A 282 1.26 -8.80 2.11
CA GLY A 282 2.35 -8.59 1.14
C GLY A 282 3.58 -9.48 1.32
N GLU A 283 3.50 -10.53 2.14
CA GLU A 283 4.60 -11.45 2.40
C GLU A 283 5.03 -12.22 1.16
N TRP A 284 4.11 -12.43 0.25
CA TRP A 284 4.35 -13.06 -1.05
C TRP A 284 4.46 -12.00 -2.15
N HIS A 285 5.22 -10.95 -1.86
CA HIS A 285 5.27 -9.73 -2.65
C HIS A 285 5.82 -9.95 -4.06
N ASN A 286 6.81 -10.82 -4.20
CA ASN A 286 7.31 -11.22 -5.51
C ASN A 286 6.22 -11.92 -6.36
N ASN A 287 5.49 -12.88 -5.78
CA ASN A 287 4.36 -13.51 -6.47
C ASN A 287 3.31 -12.49 -6.90
N HIS A 288 3.07 -11.49 -6.03
CA HIS A 288 2.13 -10.42 -6.34
C HIS A 288 2.63 -9.53 -7.49
N HIS A 289 3.89 -9.14 -7.53
CA HIS A 289 4.44 -8.37 -8.66
C HIS A 289 4.38 -9.13 -9.99
N LEU A 290 4.54 -10.46 -9.96
CA LEU A 290 4.39 -11.30 -11.13
C LEU A 290 2.93 -11.46 -11.59
N TYR A 291 1.98 -11.42 -10.66
CA TYR A 291 0.54 -11.61 -10.91
C TYR A 291 -0.31 -10.60 -10.15
N PRO A 292 -0.18 -9.30 -10.44
CA PRO A 292 -0.82 -8.24 -9.63
C PRO A 292 -2.34 -8.29 -9.63
N ALA A 293 -2.96 -8.77 -10.71
CA ALA A 293 -4.41 -8.91 -10.79
C ALA A 293 -4.96 -10.10 -9.98
N SER A 294 -4.10 -10.99 -9.44
CA SER A 294 -4.55 -12.15 -8.67
C SER A 294 -5.05 -11.75 -7.29
N ALA A 295 -6.23 -12.24 -6.91
CA ALA A 295 -6.74 -12.14 -5.54
C ALA A 295 -5.96 -13.00 -4.55
N ARG A 296 -5.11 -13.90 -5.05
CA ARG A 296 -4.24 -14.79 -4.31
C ARG A 296 -2.79 -14.45 -4.62
N ALA A 297 -1.94 -14.35 -3.59
CA ALA A 297 -0.49 -14.20 -3.72
C ALA A 297 0.27 -15.43 -3.21
N GLY A 298 -0.29 -16.19 -2.28
CA GLY A 298 0.28 -17.46 -1.80
C GLY A 298 -0.09 -18.63 -2.72
N PHE A 299 0.79 -19.04 -3.62
CA PHE A 299 0.52 -20.08 -4.61
C PHE A 299 1.00 -21.48 -4.18
N LEU A 300 2.05 -21.58 -3.35
CA LEU A 300 2.60 -22.83 -2.87
C LEU A 300 1.97 -23.27 -1.55
N PRO A 301 1.99 -24.58 -1.20
CA PRO A 301 1.30 -25.08 0.00
C PRO A 301 1.73 -24.44 1.32
N HIS A 302 3.01 -24.04 1.42
CA HIS A 302 3.55 -23.39 2.62
C HIS A 302 3.33 -21.87 2.66
N GLN A 303 2.76 -21.29 1.60
CA GLN A 303 2.52 -19.86 1.47
C GLN A 303 1.12 -19.53 2.00
N LEU A 304 1.02 -19.28 3.31
CA LEU A 304 -0.23 -18.84 3.94
C LEU A 304 -0.59 -17.44 3.46
N ASP A 305 -1.81 -17.25 2.99
CA ASP A 305 -2.36 -15.98 2.49
C ASP A 305 -3.74 -15.74 3.12
N LEU A 306 -3.77 -15.18 4.33
CA LEU A 306 -5.01 -14.90 5.06
C LEU A 306 -5.95 -13.96 4.31
N PRO A 307 -5.49 -12.88 3.66
CA PRO A 307 -6.33 -12.04 2.81
C PRO A 307 -7.03 -12.81 1.69
N TRP A 308 -6.35 -13.77 1.07
CA TRP A 308 -6.97 -14.66 0.09
C TRP A 308 -8.06 -15.54 0.72
N ILE A 309 -7.77 -16.13 1.87
CA ILE A 309 -8.74 -16.97 2.59
C ILE A 309 -10.02 -16.16 2.88
N TYR A 310 -9.87 -14.91 3.34
CA TYR A 310 -11.01 -14.01 3.55
C TYR A 310 -11.82 -13.79 2.27
N ILE A 311 -11.18 -13.42 1.16
CA ILE A 311 -11.85 -13.19 -0.14
C ILE A 311 -12.58 -14.46 -0.60
N TYR A 312 -11.94 -15.62 -0.44
CA TYR A 312 -12.53 -16.91 -0.81
C TYR A 312 -13.75 -17.25 0.05
N CYS A 313 -13.69 -17.04 1.37
CA CYS A 313 -14.84 -17.21 2.27
C CYS A 313 -16.00 -16.28 1.89
N MET A 314 -15.70 -14.99 1.61
CA MET A 314 -16.69 -14.02 1.14
C MET A 314 -17.33 -14.45 -0.19
N HIS A 315 -16.57 -15.08 -1.08
CA HIS A 315 -17.12 -15.66 -2.31
C HIS A 315 -18.06 -16.84 -2.01
N LYS A 316 -17.69 -17.72 -1.08
CA LYS A 316 -18.52 -18.88 -0.71
C LYS A 316 -19.85 -18.49 -0.11
N ILE A 317 -19.95 -17.39 0.61
CA ILE A 317 -21.20 -16.86 1.15
C ILE A 317 -21.95 -15.92 0.20
N GLY A 318 -21.47 -15.78 -1.06
CA GLY A 318 -22.10 -14.94 -2.08
C GLY A 318 -21.86 -13.44 -1.95
N ALA A 319 -21.00 -13.00 -1.03
CA ALA A 319 -20.66 -11.59 -0.85
C ALA A 319 -19.68 -11.06 -1.92
N VAL A 320 -18.85 -11.92 -2.46
CA VAL A 320 -17.97 -11.69 -3.62
C VAL A 320 -18.50 -12.51 -4.79
N SER A 321 -18.87 -11.85 -5.88
CA SER A 321 -19.44 -12.49 -7.07
C SER A 321 -18.38 -13.12 -7.98
N TRP A 322 -17.16 -12.56 -7.97
CA TRP A 322 -16.08 -12.99 -8.84
C TRP A 322 -14.72 -12.60 -8.23
N TYR A 323 -13.72 -13.42 -8.50
CA TYR A 323 -12.30 -13.11 -8.23
C TYR A 323 -11.39 -13.70 -9.31
N HIS A 324 -10.21 -13.12 -9.50
CA HIS A 324 -9.16 -13.67 -10.35
C HIS A 324 -8.16 -14.47 -9.51
N ASP A 325 -7.76 -15.66 -9.96
CA ASP A 325 -6.75 -16.51 -9.29
C ASP A 325 -5.74 -17.05 -10.32
N SER A 326 -4.53 -16.54 -10.26
CA SER A 326 -3.43 -16.91 -11.15
C SER A 326 -2.67 -18.19 -10.72
N LYS A 327 -3.16 -18.92 -9.73
CA LYS A 327 -2.44 -20.11 -9.22
C LYS A 327 -2.12 -21.13 -10.32
N LYS A 328 -3.06 -21.39 -11.24
CA LYS A 328 -2.84 -22.35 -12.33
C LYS A 328 -1.71 -21.90 -13.26
N GLU A 329 -1.68 -20.62 -13.60
CA GLU A 329 -0.67 -20.03 -14.45
C GLU A 329 0.71 -20.04 -13.76
N PHE A 330 0.75 -19.62 -12.50
CA PHE A 330 1.97 -19.71 -11.67
C PHE A 330 2.51 -21.15 -11.62
N MET A 331 1.66 -22.13 -11.32
CA MET A 331 2.09 -23.54 -11.21
C MET A 331 2.65 -24.08 -12.52
N LYS A 332 2.07 -23.70 -13.67
CA LYS A 332 2.59 -24.06 -14.99
C LYS A 332 3.99 -23.47 -15.22
N ARG A 333 4.17 -22.20 -14.91
CA ARG A 333 5.45 -21.50 -15.04
C ARG A 333 6.50 -22.04 -14.08
N TYR A 334 6.13 -22.26 -12.82
CA TYR A 334 6.98 -22.82 -11.79
C TYR A 334 7.48 -24.21 -12.13
N ALA A 335 6.61 -25.10 -12.62
CA ALA A 335 7.00 -26.44 -13.07
C ALA A 335 7.95 -26.40 -14.28
N ALA A 336 7.74 -25.46 -15.21
CA ALA A 336 8.66 -25.27 -16.33
C ALA A 336 10.05 -24.78 -15.89
N GLN A 337 10.10 -23.90 -14.89
CA GLN A 337 11.36 -23.41 -14.33
C GLN A 337 12.13 -24.53 -13.60
N LEU A 338 11.46 -25.32 -12.77
CA LEU A 338 12.09 -26.48 -12.09
C LEU A 338 12.74 -27.43 -13.07
N LYS A 339 12.06 -27.77 -14.19
CA LYS A 339 12.62 -28.62 -15.23
C LYS A 339 13.85 -28.01 -15.89
N LYS A 340 13.91 -26.72 -16.08
CA LYS A 340 15.11 -26.03 -16.62
C LYS A 340 16.27 -26.09 -15.64
N ASP A 341 16.01 -25.85 -14.35
CA ASP A 341 17.02 -25.89 -13.29
C ASP A 341 17.61 -27.31 -13.13
N GLU A 342 16.76 -28.33 -13.29
CA GLU A 342 17.21 -29.75 -13.28
C GLU A 342 18.06 -30.11 -14.51
N ALA A 343 17.79 -29.49 -15.66
CA ALA A 343 18.51 -29.76 -16.91
C ALA A 343 19.83 -28.97 -17.02
N GLN A 344 20.07 -27.98 -16.21
CA GLN A 344 21.33 -27.24 -16.15
C GLN A 344 22.25 -27.94 -15.14
N PRO A 345 23.42 -28.49 -15.54
CA PRO A 345 24.39 -29.02 -14.60
C PRO A 345 24.82 -27.91 -13.65
N ILE A 346 24.91 -28.25 -12.36
CA ILE A 346 25.44 -27.35 -11.33
C ILE A 346 26.85 -26.96 -11.74
N ILE A 347 27.00 -25.84 -12.43
CA ILE A 347 28.30 -25.19 -12.59
C ILE A 347 28.66 -24.74 -11.18
N GLY A 348 29.58 -25.48 -10.56
CA GLY A 348 29.99 -25.28 -9.19
C GLY A 348 30.39 -23.84 -8.97
N HIS A 349 29.74 -23.18 -8.00
CA HIS A 349 30.31 -22.00 -7.40
C HIS A 349 31.67 -22.44 -6.83
N SER A 350 32.72 -22.12 -7.56
CA SER A 350 34.07 -22.21 -7.05
C SER A 350 34.12 -21.28 -5.82
N THR A 351 34.20 -21.90 -4.65
CA THR A 351 34.62 -21.24 -3.42
C THR A 351 35.97 -20.60 -3.68
N GLN A 352 36.00 -19.31 -3.93
CA GLN A 352 37.24 -18.55 -3.84
C GLN A 352 37.73 -18.65 -2.40
N PRO A 353 38.97 -19.06 -2.15
CA PRO A 353 39.52 -19.11 -0.82
C PRO A 353 39.69 -17.66 -0.32
N SER A 354 39.21 -17.42 0.89
CA SER A 354 39.45 -16.18 1.63
C SER A 354 40.96 -15.96 1.74
N VAL A 355 41.49 -14.96 1.04
CA VAL A 355 42.83 -14.44 1.27
C VAL A 355 42.75 -13.56 2.50
N SER A 356 43.23 -14.11 3.61
CA SER A 356 43.60 -13.33 4.82
C SER A 356 44.77 -12.40 4.49
N LYS A 357 44.56 -11.10 4.67
CA LYS A 357 45.58 -10.15 5.11
C LYS A 357 44.96 -9.03 5.93
#